data_974a621d42ad5440578d3d5baf6a848d
#
_entry.id   974a621d42ad5440578d3d5baf6a848d
#
_cell.length_a   1.000
_cell.length_b   1.000
_cell.length_c   1.000
_cell.angle_alpha   90.00
_cell.angle_beta   90.00
_cell.angle_gamma   90.00
#
_symmetry.space_group_name_H-M   'P 1'
#
loop_
_entity.id
_entity.type
_entity.pdbx_description
1 polymer ?
#
loop_
_entity_poly.entity_id
_entity_poly.type
_entity_poly.pdbx_seq_one_letter_code
_entity_poly.pdbx_strand_id
1 'polypeptide(L)'
;ICTYMNDVEHKEKYLKMKEFIREHLEKNAWDGSWYRRAYFDDGTPLGSKENIDCKIDSLAQSWSVISHAGDLEKAKKAMSFVEKYLIDDNLNIIKLLSPPFEKSKKEEPGYIKGYVAGVRENGGQYTHAATWVVLAFAKLGMGEKALKYFNMINPINHTKNKDDCEKYKLEPYVMAADVYMREPHGGRGGWSWYTGTAGWMYKVGLEWLLGFKTYKNEGYKINPLVLDSLGDFELEINNEKENYKIK
;
A
#
# COMPACT_ATOMS: atom_id res chain seq x y z
N ILE A 1 13.71 20.28 1.39
CA ILE A 1 15.13 20.52 1.03
C ILE A 1 15.31 22.00 0.70
N CYS A 2 14.61 22.56 -0.30
CA CYS A 2 14.80 23.97 -0.71
C CYS A 2 14.68 24.97 0.45
N THR A 3 13.69 24.78 1.35
CA THR A 3 13.54 25.63 2.55
C THR A 3 14.74 25.49 3.47
N TYR A 4 15.27 24.28 3.66
CA TYR A 4 16.45 24.03 4.51
C TYR A 4 17.74 24.64 3.91
N MET A 5 17.83 24.65 2.58
CA MET A 5 18.98 25.21 1.82
C MET A 5 18.84 26.70 1.53
N ASN A 6 17.75 27.36 1.95
CA ASN A 6 17.39 28.74 1.63
C ASN A 6 17.32 29.01 0.09
N ASP A 7 17.00 27.98 -0.70
CA ASP A 7 16.87 28.04 -2.14
C ASP A 7 15.44 28.45 -2.54
N VAL A 8 15.20 29.75 -2.59
CA VAL A 8 13.88 30.32 -2.84
C VAL A 8 13.43 30.05 -4.29
N GLU A 9 14.32 30.18 -5.25
CA GLU A 9 14.02 30.03 -6.68
C GLU A 9 13.51 28.64 -7.00
N HIS A 10 14.25 27.59 -6.61
CA HIS A 10 13.82 26.22 -6.84
C HIS A 10 12.60 25.85 -6.01
N LYS A 11 12.43 26.41 -4.81
CA LYS A 11 11.22 26.23 -4.02
C LYS A 11 9.97 26.68 -4.78
N GLU A 12 9.98 27.89 -5.31
CA GLU A 12 8.85 28.44 -6.08
C GLU A 12 8.60 27.64 -7.36
N LYS A 13 9.65 27.29 -8.09
CA LYS A 13 9.57 26.44 -9.28
C LYS A 13 8.89 25.10 -8.98
N TYR A 14 9.32 24.41 -7.94
CA TYR A 14 8.76 23.09 -7.60
C TYR A 14 7.34 23.20 -7.03
N LEU A 15 6.98 24.27 -6.33
CA LEU A 15 5.60 24.49 -5.90
C LEU A 15 4.67 24.69 -7.10
N LYS A 16 5.06 25.49 -8.09
CA LYS A 16 4.29 25.68 -9.34
C LYS A 16 4.15 24.36 -10.10
N MET A 17 5.24 23.59 -10.22
CA MET A 17 5.22 22.27 -10.86
C MET A 17 4.30 21.28 -10.12
N LYS A 18 4.31 21.29 -8.79
CA LYS A 18 3.42 20.46 -7.98
C LYS A 18 1.94 20.74 -8.28
N GLU A 19 1.54 22.02 -8.29
CA GLU A 19 0.15 22.38 -8.59
C GLU A 19 -0.23 22.04 -10.04
N PHE A 20 0.65 22.30 -11.00
CA PHE A 20 0.44 21.89 -12.39
C PHE A 20 0.20 20.38 -12.52
N ILE A 21 1.04 19.54 -11.89
CA ILE A 21 0.87 18.08 -11.92
C ILE A 21 -0.45 17.68 -11.23
N ARG A 22 -0.79 18.29 -10.09
CA ARG A 22 -2.03 18.00 -9.38
C ARG A 22 -3.27 18.28 -10.21
N GLU A 23 -3.35 19.44 -10.85
CA GLU A 23 -4.45 19.79 -11.75
C GLU A 23 -4.60 18.80 -12.91
N HIS A 24 -3.47 18.39 -13.49
CA HIS A 24 -3.46 17.43 -14.60
C HIS A 24 -3.85 16.01 -14.15
N LEU A 25 -3.44 15.59 -12.96
CA LEU A 25 -3.89 14.32 -12.36
C LEU A 25 -5.40 14.32 -12.15
N GLU A 26 -5.96 15.37 -11.56
CA GLU A 26 -7.39 15.48 -11.32
C GLU A 26 -8.21 15.50 -12.62
N LYS A 27 -7.69 16.16 -13.64
CA LYS A 27 -8.35 16.27 -14.95
C LYS A 27 -8.30 14.97 -15.75
N ASN A 28 -7.16 14.26 -15.72
CA ASN A 28 -6.91 13.16 -16.65
C ASN A 28 -6.96 11.78 -15.99
N ALA A 29 -6.56 11.66 -14.72
CA ALA A 29 -6.49 10.35 -14.07
C ALA A 29 -7.78 9.94 -13.35
N TRP A 30 -8.66 10.87 -12.98
CA TRP A 30 -9.91 10.54 -12.33
C TRP A 30 -10.92 9.85 -13.26
N ASP A 31 -11.35 8.63 -12.89
CA ASP A 31 -12.28 7.80 -13.68
C ASP A 31 -13.75 7.89 -13.20
N GLY A 32 -14.06 8.89 -12.37
CA GLY A 32 -15.38 9.02 -11.74
C GLY A 32 -15.58 8.17 -10.49
N SER A 33 -14.77 7.15 -10.28
CA SER A 33 -14.81 6.24 -9.12
C SER A 33 -13.46 6.08 -8.43
N TRP A 34 -12.38 6.00 -9.19
CA TRP A 34 -11.00 5.87 -8.70
C TRP A 34 -10.02 6.49 -9.69
N TYR A 35 -8.74 6.53 -9.36
CA TYR A 35 -7.68 7.05 -10.22
C TYR A 35 -7.16 5.97 -11.17
N ARG A 36 -7.03 6.30 -12.46
CA ARG A 36 -6.38 5.47 -13.46
C ARG A 36 -4.92 5.25 -13.14
N ARG A 37 -4.39 4.12 -13.51
CA ARG A 37 -2.97 3.76 -13.31
C ARG A 37 -2.06 4.50 -14.29
N ALA A 38 -2.42 4.47 -15.57
CA ALA A 38 -1.64 5.00 -16.68
C ALA A 38 -2.49 5.09 -17.94
N TYR A 39 -1.83 5.41 -19.03
CA TYR A 39 -2.35 5.31 -20.39
C TYR A 39 -1.36 4.53 -21.25
N PHE A 40 -1.86 3.75 -22.19
CA PHE A 40 -1.08 3.18 -23.27
C PHE A 40 -0.73 4.24 -24.32
N ASP A 41 0.22 3.95 -25.20
CA ASP A 41 0.69 4.90 -26.23
C ASP A 41 -0.41 5.36 -27.20
N ASP A 42 -1.44 4.53 -27.39
CA ASP A 42 -2.62 4.86 -28.20
C ASP A 42 -3.68 5.69 -27.44
N GLY A 43 -3.40 6.07 -26.18
CA GLY A 43 -4.32 6.81 -25.33
C GLY A 43 -5.37 5.96 -24.60
N THR A 44 -5.36 4.65 -24.78
CA THR A 44 -6.25 3.74 -24.03
C THR A 44 -5.89 3.79 -22.53
N PRO A 45 -6.88 3.98 -21.64
CA PRO A 45 -6.60 4.02 -20.21
C PRO A 45 -6.23 2.63 -19.66
N LEU A 46 -5.41 2.63 -18.62
CA LEU A 46 -5.09 1.47 -17.80
C LEU A 46 -5.52 1.75 -16.35
N GLY A 47 -6.16 0.77 -15.73
CA GLY A 47 -6.72 0.94 -14.39
C GLY A 47 -8.04 1.70 -14.38
N SER A 48 -8.80 1.63 -15.46
CA SER A 48 -10.12 2.23 -15.65
C SER A 48 -11.22 1.19 -15.59
N LYS A 49 -12.40 1.58 -15.10
CA LYS A 49 -13.60 0.72 -15.17
C LYS A 49 -13.97 0.27 -16.59
N GLU A 50 -13.47 0.97 -17.61
CA GLU A 50 -13.69 0.65 -19.03
C GLU A 50 -12.79 -0.49 -19.52
N ASN A 51 -11.70 -0.79 -18.82
CA ASN A 51 -10.81 -1.89 -19.18
C ASN A 51 -11.49 -3.27 -19.02
N ILE A 52 -11.02 -4.25 -19.78
CA ILE A 52 -11.40 -5.67 -19.61
C ILE A 52 -10.64 -6.25 -18.42
N ASP A 53 -9.33 -6.11 -18.43
CA ASP A 53 -8.40 -6.50 -17.38
C ASP A 53 -7.91 -5.24 -16.63
N CYS A 54 -7.37 -5.39 -15.45
CA CYS A 54 -6.84 -4.28 -14.63
C CYS A 54 -7.78 -3.06 -14.56
N LYS A 55 -9.02 -3.28 -14.14
CA LYS A 55 -9.99 -2.17 -13.96
C LYS A 55 -9.59 -1.23 -12.85
N ILE A 56 -9.01 -1.76 -11.79
CA ILE A 56 -8.53 -1.02 -10.63
C ILE A 56 -7.15 -1.53 -10.22
N ASP A 57 -6.26 -0.61 -9.86
CA ASP A 57 -4.89 -0.87 -9.37
C ASP A 57 -4.68 -0.17 -8.02
N SER A 58 -4.16 -0.89 -7.04
CA SER A 58 -3.98 -0.40 -5.67
C SER A 58 -2.96 0.74 -5.56
N LEU A 59 -1.96 0.79 -6.46
CA LEU A 59 -0.91 1.80 -6.41
C LEU A 59 -1.45 3.21 -6.64
N ALA A 60 -2.26 3.41 -7.69
CA ALA A 60 -2.83 4.71 -7.99
C ALA A 60 -3.69 5.22 -6.83
N GLN A 61 -4.49 4.35 -6.21
CA GLN A 61 -5.37 4.72 -5.10
C GLN A 61 -4.58 5.04 -3.84
N SER A 62 -3.65 4.18 -3.45
CA SER A 62 -2.82 4.39 -2.26
C SER A 62 -1.99 5.67 -2.37
N TRP A 63 -1.37 5.91 -3.52
CA TRP A 63 -0.54 7.08 -3.72
C TRP A 63 -1.32 8.38 -3.92
N SER A 64 -2.58 8.34 -4.32
CA SER A 64 -3.45 9.54 -4.28
C SER A 64 -3.57 10.10 -2.86
N VAL A 65 -3.62 9.21 -1.85
CA VAL A 65 -3.63 9.55 -0.42
C VAL A 65 -2.23 9.89 0.08
N ILE A 66 -1.26 9.00 -0.15
CA ILE A 66 0.09 9.07 0.45
C ILE A 66 0.82 10.35 0.01
N SER A 67 0.71 10.72 -1.25
CA SER A 67 1.36 11.90 -1.83
C SER A 67 0.58 13.19 -1.60
N HIS A 68 -0.68 13.13 -1.15
CA HIS A 68 -1.62 14.25 -1.11
C HIS A 68 -1.85 14.91 -2.50
N ALA A 69 -1.63 14.18 -3.58
CA ALA A 69 -1.87 14.67 -4.93
C ALA A 69 -3.36 14.59 -5.32
N GLY A 70 -4.08 13.59 -4.83
CA GLY A 70 -5.51 13.45 -5.05
C GLY A 70 -6.35 14.41 -4.20
N ASP A 71 -7.53 14.77 -4.71
CA ASP A 71 -8.57 15.38 -3.88
C ASP A 71 -8.96 14.42 -2.75
N LEU A 72 -9.15 14.94 -1.54
CA LEU A 72 -9.35 14.10 -0.35
C LEU A 72 -10.60 13.23 -0.44
N GLU A 73 -11.72 13.78 -0.92
CA GLU A 73 -12.98 13.03 -0.99
C GLU A 73 -12.95 12.00 -2.13
N LYS A 74 -12.31 12.35 -3.26
CA LYS A 74 -12.05 11.39 -4.33
C LYS A 74 -11.11 10.27 -3.88
N ALA A 75 -10.06 10.60 -3.15
CA ALA A 75 -9.13 9.62 -2.60
C ALA A 75 -9.81 8.67 -1.59
N LYS A 76 -10.65 9.18 -0.68
CA LYS A 76 -11.48 8.35 0.21
C LYS A 76 -12.41 7.43 -0.58
N LYS A 77 -13.08 7.97 -1.62
CA LYS A 77 -13.93 7.18 -2.50
C LYS A 77 -13.14 6.10 -3.21
N ALA A 78 -11.97 6.41 -3.76
CA ALA A 78 -11.10 5.45 -4.41
C ALA A 78 -10.66 4.32 -3.46
N MET A 79 -10.31 4.66 -2.21
CA MET A 79 -9.95 3.66 -1.20
C MET A 79 -11.12 2.76 -0.79
N SER A 80 -12.37 3.24 -0.85
CA SER A 80 -13.54 2.37 -0.66
C SER A 80 -13.70 1.33 -1.77
N PHE A 81 -13.28 1.65 -2.98
CA PHE A 81 -13.24 0.70 -4.08
C PHE A 81 -12.05 -0.26 -4.01
N VAL A 82 -10.90 0.16 -3.45
CA VAL A 82 -9.82 -0.77 -3.08
C VAL A 82 -10.36 -1.82 -2.11
N GLU A 83 -11.07 -1.41 -1.07
CA GLU A 83 -11.68 -2.31 -0.09
C GLU A 83 -12.64 -3.30 -0.77
N LYS A 84 -13.49 -2.80 -1.68
CA LYS A 84 -14.49 -3.62 -2.37
C LYS A 84 -13.92 -4.64 -3.36
N TYR A 85 -12.86 -4.28 -4.09
CA TYR A 85 -12.40 -5.07 -5.24
C TYR A 85 -11.03 -5.73 -5.03
N LEU A 86 -10.20 -5.19 -4.13
CA LEU A 86 -8.83 -5.66 -3.97
C LEU A 86 -8.59 -6.37 -2.64
N ILE A 87 -9.44 -6.20 -1.64
CA ILE A 87 -9.36 -6.98 -0.39
C ILE A 87 -10.05 -8.31 -0.60
N ASP A 88 -9.35 -9.38 -0.24
CA ASP A 88 -9.88 -10.74 -0.28
C ASP A 88 -9.78 -11.36 1.12
N ASP A 89 -10.88 -11.30 1.86
CA ASP A 89 -10.94 -11.80 3.24
C ASP A 89 -10.84 -13.33 3.31
N ASN A 90 -11.15 -14.07 2.23
CA ASN A 90 -11.05 -15.54 2.22
C ASN A 90 -9.60 -16.02 2.12
N LEU A 91 -8.80 -15.33 1.33
CA LEU A 91 -7.39 -15.64 1.16
C LEU A 91 -6.48 -14.84 2.11
N ASN A 92 -7.03 -13.86 2.84
CA ASN A 92 -6.29 -12.90 3.65
C ASN A 92 -5.22 -12.16 2.85
N ILE A 93 -5.59 -11.59 1.69
CA ILE A 93 -4.67 -10.87 0.80
C ILE A 93 -5.23 -9.54 0.35
N ILE A 94 -4.31 -8.63 -0.02
CA ILE A 94 -4.59 -7.38 -0.71
C ILE A 94 -4.05 -7.48 -2.13
N LYS A 95 -4.93 -7.62 -3.11
CA LYS A 95 -4.56 -7.76 -4.53
C LYS A 95 -3.93 -6.46 -5.04
N LEU A 96 -2.93 -6.59 -5.92
CA LEU A 96 -2.33 -5.44 -6.58
C LEU A 96 -3.31 -4.77 -7.54
N LEU A 97 -3.97 -5.57 -8.37
CA LEU A 97 -4.93 -5.12 -9.37
C LEU A 97 -6.05 -6.15 -9.57
N SER A 98 -7.15 -5.72 -10.17
CA SER A 98 -8.28 -6.62 -10.49
C SER A 98 -9.08 -6.10 -11.70
N PRO A 99 -9.56 -7.00 -12.60
CA PRO A 99 -9.13 -8.39 -12.79
C PRO A 99 -7.67 -8.49 -13.22
N PRO A 100 -7.00 -9.65 -13.05
CA PRO A 100 -5.67 -9.85 -13.61
C PRO A 100 -5.68 -9.85 -15.14
N PHE A 101 -4.53 -9.59 -15.76
CA PHE A 101 -4.38 -9.62 -17.21
C PHE A 101 -4.44 -11.07 -17.73
N GLU A 102 -5.52 -11.42 -18.39
CA GLU A 102 -5.75 -12.75 -18.96
C GLU A 102 -6.64 -12.70 -20.21
N LYS A 103 -7.66 -11.84 -20.22
CA LYS A 103 -8.72 -11.85 -21.22
C LYS A 103 -8.51 -10.90 -22.38
N SER A 104 -7.98 -9.73 -22.09
CA SER A 104 -7.77 -8.70 -23.10
C SER A 104 -6.64 -9.07 -24.05
N LYS A 105 -6.91 -8.95 -25.35
CA LYS A 105 -5.89 -9.06 -26.40
C LYS A 105 -5.28 -7.72 -26.80
N LYS A 106 -5.90 -6.61 -26.36
CA LYS A 106 -5.47 -5.24 -26.70
C LYS A 106 -4.64 -4.61 -25.60
N GLU A 107 -4.97 -4.91 -24.35
CA GLU A 107 -4.26 -4.38 -23.17
C GLU A 107 -2.96 -5.17 -22.98
N GLU A 108 -1.84 -4.57 -23.37
CA GLU A 108 -0.53 -5.22 -23.36
C GLU A 108 0.41 -4.50 -22.39
N PRO A 109 0.34 -4.84 -21.06
CA PRO A 109 1.10 -4.17 -20.02
C PRO A 109 2.57 -4.62 -19.97
N GLY A 110 3.09 -5.24 -21.02
CA GLY A 110 4.46 -5.74 -21.06
C GLY A 110 4.65 -6.99 -20.20
N TYR A 111 5.76 -7.05 -19.45
CA TYR A 111 6.16 -8.25 -18.70
C TYR A 111 5.14 -8.72 -17.66
N ILE A 112 4.27 -7.85 -17.17
CA ILE A 112 3.25 -8.19 -16.14
C ILE A 112 2.35 -9.31 -16.66
N LYS A 113 1.95 -9.26 -17.94
CA LYS A 113 1.11 -10.28 -18.57
C LYS A 113 1.83 -11.63 -18.78
N GLY A 114 3.15 -11.65 -18.69
CA GLY A 114 3.94 -12.87 -18.69
C GLY A 114 3.79 -13.72 -17.42
N TYR A 115 3.33 -13.13 -16.30
CA TYR A 115 2.96 -13.89 -15.12
C TYR A 115 1.57 -14.49 -15.25
N VAL A 116 1.39 -15.67 -14.69
CA VAL A 116 0.08 -16.31 -14.59
C VAL A 116 -0.89 -15.38 -13.85
N ALA A 117 -2.12 -15.27 -14.34
CA ALA A 117 -3.15 -14.45 -13.70
C ALA A 117 -3.33 -14.85 -12.22
N GLY A 118 -3.28 -13.88 -11.33
CA GLY A 118 -3.33 -14.07 -9.88
C GLY A 118 -1.98 -14.34 -9.20
N VAL A 119 -0.87 -14.21 -9.94
CA VAL A 119 0.49 -14.40 -9.42
C VAL A 119 1.31 -13.12 -9.57
N ARG A 120 2.09 -12.77 -8.56
CA ARG A 120 2.95 -11.58 -8.52
C ARG A 120 2.21 -10.30 -8.91
N GLU A 121 2.81 -9.48 -9.81
CA GLU A 121 2.23 -8.23 -10.27
C GLU A 121 0.97 -8.43 -11.11
N ASN A 122 0.70 -9.64 -11.59
CA ASN A 122 -0.51 -9.92 -12.34
C ASN A 122 -1.70 -10.31 -11.46
N GLY A 123 -2.07 -9.44 -10.53
CA GLY A 123 -3.29 -9.57 -9.73
C GLY A 123 -3.16 -10.38 -8.44
N GLY A 124 -1.97 -10.92 -8.12
CA GLY A 124 -1.68 -11.44 -6.79
C GLY A 124 -1.53 -10.31 -5.77
N GLN A 125 -1.29 -10.65 -4.50
CA GLN A 125 -0.80 -9.68 -3.55
C GLN A 125 0.66 -9.38 -3.85
N TYR A 126 0.96 -8.21 -4.35
CA TYR A 126 2.33 -7.69 -4.35
C TYR A 126 2.53 -6.96 -3.03
N THR A 127 3.25 -7.59 -2.10
CA THR A 127 3.18 -7.20 -0.67
C THR A 127 3.70 -5.79 -0.40
N HIS A 128 4.66 -5.30 -1.18
CA HIS A 128 5.11 -3.92 -1.09
C HIS A 128 3.96 -2.92 -1.35
N ALA A 129 3.19 -3.13 -2.41
CA ALA A 129 2.01 -2.30 -2.70
C ALA A 129 0.91 -2.48 -1.66
N ALA A 130 0.75 -3.68 -1.11
CA ALA A 130 -0.20 -3.94 -0.03
C ALA A 130 0.14 -3.13 1.24
N THR A 131 1.42 -2.94 1.57
CA THR A 131 1.82 -2.06 2.69
C THR A 131 1.41 -0.60 2.46
N TRP A 132 1.40 -0.13 1.22
CA TRP A 132 0.93 1.22 0.89
C TRP A 132 -0.58 1.36 1.00
N VAL A 133 -1.34 0.29 0.75
CA VAL A 133 -2.79 0.28 1.05
C VAL A 133 -3.02 0.48 2.54
N VAL A 134 -2.30 -0.26 3.40
CA VAL A 134 -2.36 -0.09 4.85
C VAL A 134 -2.02 1.34 5.26
N LEU A 135 -0.92 1.88 4.73
CA LEU A 135 -0.49 3.26 4.99
C LEU A 135 -1.55 4.29 4.56
N ALA A 136 -2.20 4.08 3.41
CA ALA A 136 -3.24 4.98 2.93
C ALA A 136 -4.44 5.03 3.89
N PHE A 137 -4.92 3.87 4.37
CA PHE A 137 -5.97 3.84 5.39
C PHE A 137 -5.53 4.51 6.70
N ALA A 138 -4.30 4.29 7.14
CA ALA A 138 -3.75 4.96 8.32
C ALA A 138 -3.69 6.49 8.15
N LYS A 139 -3.25 6.98 7.00
CA LYS A 139 -3.20 8.41 6.67
C LYS A 139 -4.59 9.06 6.57
N LEU A 140 -5.62 8.31 6.21
CA LEU A 140 -7.01 8.75 6.22
C LEU A 140 -7.64 8.75 7.63
N GLY A 141 -6.89 8.37 8.67
CA GLY A 141 -7.41 8.26 10.04
C GLY A 141 -8.30 7.04 10.29
N MET A 142 -8.30 6.07 9.36
CA MET A 142 -9.11 4.86 9.47
C MET A 142 -8.32 3.75 10.19
N GLY A 143 -8.05 3.96 11.49
CA GLY A 143 -7.14 3.14 12.29
C GLY A 143 -7.51 1.65 12.31
N GLU A 144 -8.76 1.33 12.61
CA GLU A 144 -9.22 -0.07 12.68
C GLU A 144 -9.06 -0.81 11.34
N LYS A 145 -9.32 -0.13 10.22
CA LYS A 145 -9.09 -0.71 8.90
C LYS A 145 -7.61 -0.89 8.63
N ALA A 146 -6.79 0.11 8.96
CA ALA A 146 -5.35 0.01 8.82
C ALA A 146 -4.77 -1.16 9.63
N LEU A 147 -5.22 -1.34 10.89
CA LEU A 147 -4.81 -2.46 11.73
C LEU A 147 -5.29 -3.81 11.17
N LYS A 148 -6.55 -3.89 10.73
CA LYS A 148 -7.10 -5.10 10.06
C LYS A 148 -6.22 -5.51 8.88
N TYR A 149 -5.89 -4.57 8.00
CA TYR A 149 -5.12 -4.85 6.79
C TYR A 149 -3.62 -5.07 7.08
N PHE A 150 -3.08 -4.41 8.09
CA PHE A 150 -1.74 -4.72 8.59
C PHE A 150 -1.64 -6.17 9.05
N ASN A 151 -2.61 -6.62 9.84
CA ASN A 151 -2.70 -8.00 10.32
C ASN A 151 -2.95 -8.99 9.17
N MET A 152 -3.70 -8.59 8.15
CA MET A 152 -3.99 -9.41 6.97
C MET A 152 -2.72 -9.78 6.20
N ILE A 153 -1.76 -8.84 6.05
CA ILE A 153 -0.52 -9.08 5.31
C ILE A 153 0.66 -9.50 6.19
N ASN A 154 0.45 -9.62 7.50
CA ASN A 154 1.49 -10.03 8.43
C ASN A 154 1.73 -11.54 8.32
N PRO A 155 2.96 -12.01 8.02
CA PRO A 155 3.27 -13.42 7.82
C PRO A 155 2.93 -14.31 9.03
N ILE A 156 3.02 -13.80 10.26
CA ILE A 156 2.63 -14.53 11.47
C ILE A 156 1.17 -14.97 11.39
N ASN A 157 0.28 -14.16 10.81
CA ASN A 157 -1.14 -14.47 10.68
C ASN A 157 -1.46 -15.49 9.59
N HIS A 158 -0.51 -15.75 8.70
CA HIS A 158 -0.59 -16.81 7.68
C HIS A 158 0.03 -18.14 8.12
N THR A 159 0.51 -18.23 9.36
CA THR A 159 1.27 -19.38 9.87
C THR A 159 0.88 -19.76 11.30
N LYS A 160 -0.40 -19.54 11.66
CA LYS A 160 -0.91 -19.76 13.02
C LYS A 160 -1.01 -21.23 13.42
N ASN A 161 -1.18 -22.12 12.47
CA ASN A 161 -1.32 -23.55 12.66
C ASN A 161 -0.68 -24.30 11.48
N LYS A 162 -0.69 -25.62 11.55
CA LYS A 162 -0.04 -26.47 10.55
C LYS A 162 -0.64 -26.28 9.15
N ASP A 163 -1.96 -26.22 9.05
CA ASP A 163 -2.65 -26.10 7.75
C ASP A 163 -2.35 -24.75 7.09
N ASP A 164 -2.32 -23.67 7.88
CA ASP A 164 -1.90 -22.35 7.42
C ASP A 164 -0.45 -22.36 6.93
N CYS A 165 0.46 -23.01 7.66
CA CYS A 165 1.86 -23.15 7.23
C CYS A 165 2.00 -23.96 5.93
N GLU A 166 1.23 -25.05 5.80
CA GLU A 166 1.23 -25.89 4.59
C GLU A 166 0.65 -25.15 3.38
N LYS A 167 -0.26 -24.21 3.60
CA LYS A 167 -0.81 -23.34 2.56
C LYS A 167 0.16 -22.20 2.20
N TYR A 168 0.66 -21.46 3.19
CA TYR A 168 1.50 -20.27 2.99
C TYR A 168 2.90 -20.60 2.49
N LYS A 169 3.54 -21.62 3.03
CA LYS A 169 4.84 -22.20 2.62
C LYS A 169 6.03 -21.24 2.65
N LEU A 170 5.97 -20.18 3.44
CA LEU A 170 7.10 -19.27 3.70
C LEU A 170 7.37 -19.16 5.19
N GLU A 171 8.51 -18.59 5.53
CA GLU A 171 8.93 -18.37 6.91
C GLU A 171 8.03 -17.32 7.60
N PRO A 172 7.59 -17.61 8.86
CA PRO A 172 6.66 -16.73 9.57
C PRO A 172 7.26 -15.39 10.04
N TYR A 173 8.56 -15.22 9.90
CA TYR A 173 9.32 -14.06 10.39
C TYR A 173 9.92 -13.21 9.28
N VAL A 174 9.55 -13.45 8.02
CA VAL A 174 10.01 -12.66 6.87
C VAL A 174 8.84 -12.18 6.03
N MET A 175 8.99 -11.03 5.39
CA MET A 175 7.98 -10.53 4.47
C MET A 175 8.07 -11.23 3.12
N ALA A 176 6.93 -11.70 2.63
CA ALA A 176 6.79 -12.19 1.27
C ALA A 176 6.91 -11.05 0.25
N ALA A 177 7.46 -11.34 -0.93
CA ALA A 177 7.34 -10.45 -2.07
C ALA A 177 5.88 -10.43 -2.60
N ASP A 178 5.30 -11.62 -2.67
CA ASP A 178 3.95 -11.81 -3.19
C ASP A 178 3.25 -13.01 -2.52
N VAL A 179 1.90 -13.00 -2.57
CA VAL A 179 1.04 -14.11 -2.18
C VAL A 179 0.07 -14.36 -3.31
N TYR A 180 -0.08 -15.62 -3.71
CA TYR A 180 -0.87 -16.01 -4.87
C TYR A 180 -2.36 -15.91 -4.60
N MET A 181 -3.11 -15.49 -5.63
CA MET A 181 -4.57 -15.51 -5.62
C MET A 181 -5.12 -16.72 -6.38
N ARG A 182 -4.34 -17.29 -7.33
CA ARG A 182 -4.82 -18.32 -8.26
C ARG A 182 -4.89 -19.71 -7.64
N GLU A 183 -6.04 -20.36 -7.80
CA GLU A 183 -6.20 -21.77 -7.46
C GLU A 183 -5.34 -22.70 -8.37
N PRO A 184 -4.83 -23.83 -7.82
CA PRO A 184 -5.04 -24.36 -6.45
C PRO A 184 -4.07 -23.80 -5.41
N HIS A 185 -3.35 -22.72 -5.72
CA HIS A 185 -2.29 -22.16 -4.87
C HIS A 185 -2.68 -20.87 -4.17
N GLY A 186 -3.97 -20.56 -4.09
CA GLY A 186 -4.44 -19.35 -3.40
C GLY A 186 -3.97 -19.30 -1.95
N GLY A 187 -3.38 -18.16 -1.55
CA GLY A 187 -2.81 -17.97 -0.20
C GLY A 187 -1.36 -18.46 -0.03
N ARG A 188 -0.76 -19.07 -1.07
CA ARG A 188 0.66 -19.46 -1.04
C ARG A 188 1.56 -18.26 -1.27
N GLY A 189 2.57 -18.08 -0.42
CA GLY A 189 3.64 -17.11 -0.65
C GLY A 189 4.59 -17.56 -1.76
N GLY A 190 5.01 -16.60 -2.60
CA GLY A 190 5.88 -16.87 -3.73
C GLY A 190 7.35 -16.72 -3.39
N TRP A 191 7.77 -15.53 -3.06
CA TRP A 191 9.15 -15.18 -2.77
C TRP A 191 9.27 -14.58 -1.38
N SER A 192 10.31 -14.90 -0.61
CA SER A 192 10.52 -14.39 0.74
C SER A 192 11.74 -13.47 0.88
N TRP A 193 11.98 -12.95 2.08
CA TRP A 193 13.07 -12.02 2.39
C TRP A 193 13.02 -10.70 1.60
N TYR A 194 11.83 -10.14 1.44
CA TYR A 194 11.64 -8.91 0.68
C TYR A 194 11.85 -7.68 1.57
N THR A 195 13.06 -7.18 1.60
CA THR A 195 13.53 -6.16 2.56
C THR A 195 12.83 -4.81 2.44
N GLY A 196 12.51 -4.37 1.23
CA GLY A 196 11.75 -3.14 1.02
C GLY A 196 10.36 -3.19 1.64
N THR A 197 9.68 -4.33 1.51
CA THR A 197 8.38 -4.57 2.17
C THR A 197 8.52 -4.59 3.69
N ALA A 198 9.55 -5.26 4.22
CA ALA A 198 9.81 -5.31 5.66
C ALA A 198 10.03 -3.90 6.24
N GLY A 199 10.81 -3.07 5.56
CA GLY A 199 11.02 -1.67 5.95
C GLY A 199 9.72 -0.85 5.98
N TRP A 200 8.82 -1.04 5.00
CA TRP A 200 7.51 -0.40 5.00
C TRP A 200 6.59 -0.93 6.10
N MET A 201 6.56 -2.24 6.36
CA MET A 201 5.79 -2.82 7.46
C MET A 201 6.23 -2.25 8.81
N TYR A 202 7.54 -2.21 9.05
CA TYR A 202 8.11 -1.59 10.26
C TYR A 202 7.69 -0.13 10.40
N LYS A 203 7.85 0.65 9.33
CA LYS A 203 7.49 2.06 9.32
C LYS A 203 5.99 2.29 9.55
N VAL A 204 5.13 1.53 8.90
CA VAL A 204 3.68 1.65 9.07
C VAL A 204 3.26 1.29 10.49
N GLY A 205 3.79 0.19 11.04
CA GLY A 205 3.53 -0.23 12.41
C GLY A 205 3.96 0.83 13.41
N LEU A 206 5.22 1.23 13.35
CA LEU A 206 5.80 2.14 14.34
C LEU A 206 5.29 3.57 14.20
N GLU A 207 5.38 4.16 13.00
CA GLU A 207 5.11 5.60 12.81
C GLU A 207 3.63 5.94 12.67
N TRP A 208 2.81 4.99 12.21
CA TRP A 208 1.41 5.26 11.89
C TRP A 208 0.42 4.56 12.81
N LEU A 209 0.58 3.27 13.08
CA LEU A 209 -0.32 2.56 14.00
C LEU A 209 -0.01 2.91 15.45
N LEU A 210 1.25 2.75 15.87
CA LEU A 210 1.69 3.16 17.22
C LEU A 210 1.94 4.66 17.34
N GLY A 211 2.04 5.37 16.23
CA GLY A 211 2.15 6.82 16.20
C GLY A 211 3.48 7.39 16.71
N PHE A 212 4.52 6.57 16.83
CA PHE A 212 5.84 6.99 17.27
C PHE A 212 6.61 7.64 16.14
N LYS A 213 6.95 8.92 16.29
CA LYS A 213 7.72 9.68 15.30
C LYS A 213 8.88 10.40 15.96
N THR A 214 10.04 10.37 15.30
CA THR A 214 11.23 11.12 15.71
C THR A 214 11.34 12.40 14.89
N TYR A 215 11.66 13.49 15.54
CA TYR A 215 11.91 14.78 14.91
C TYR A 215 13.33 15.23 15.23
N LYS A 216 14.11 15.54 14.20
CA LYS A 216 15.47 16.04 14.38
C LYS A 216 15.41 17.34 15.19
N ASN A 217 16.03 17.35 16.36
CA ASN A 217 16.09 18.45 17.33
C ASN A 217 14.80 18.73 18.16
N GLU A 218 13.71 17.99 17.98
CA GLU A 218 12.46 18.19 18.73
C GLU A 218 12.08 17.00 19.62
N GLY A 219 12.87 15.92 19.58
CA GLY A 219 12.61 14.69 20.36
C GLY A 219 11.61 13.75 19.69
N TYR A 220 10.75 13.14 20.52
CA TYR A 220 9.79 12.12 20.08
C TYR A 220 8.37 12.64 20.22
N LYS A 221 7.50 12.22 19.31
CA LYS A 221 6.06 12.42 19.39
C LYS A 221 5.35 11.07 19.31
N ILE A 222 4.38 10.84 20.20
CA ILE A 222 3.54 9.66 20.20
C ILE A 222 2.11 10.10 20.03
N ASN A 223 1.45 9.52 19.02
CA ASN A 223 0.05 9.75 18.71
C ASN A 223 -0.54 8.48 18.10
N PRO A 224 -0.86 7.46 18.90
CA PRO A 224 -1.37 6.18 18.42
C PRO A 224 -2.69 6.35 17.67
N LEU A 225 -2.84 5.59 16.59
CA LEU A 225 -4.06 5.58 15.78
C LEU A 225 -5.07 4.53 16.24
N VAL A 226 -4.61 3.50 16.98
CA VAL A 226 -5.37 2.26 17.27
C VAL A 226 -5.27 1.84 18.74
N LEU A 227 -5.33 2.82 19.65
CA LEU A 227 -5.21 2.57 21.10
C LEU A 227 -6.19 1.52 21.63
N ASP A 228 -7.46 1.63 21.26
CA ASP A 228 -8.51 0.77 21.81
C ASP A 228 -8.36 -0.69 21.38
N SER A 229 -7.83 -0.92 20.18
CA SER A 229 -7.69 -2.29 19.62
C SER A 229 -6.39 -2.99 19.99
N LEU A 230 -5.34 -2.23 20.32
CA LEU A 230 -4.05 -2.82 20.73
C LEU A 230 -3.96 -3.06 22.24
N GLY A 231 -4.80 -2.38 23.03
CA GLY A 231 -4.67 -2.38 24.48
C GLY A 231 -3.40 -1.66 24.94
N ASP A 232 -2.96 -1.97 26.15
CA ASP A 232 -1.73 -1.42 26.70
C ASP A 232 -0.51 -1.93 25.96
N PHE A 233 0.39 -1.03 25.60
CA PHE A 233 1.67 -1.38 24.98
C PHE A 233 2.81 -0.58 25.60
N GLU A 234 3.99 -1.15 25.54
CA GLU A 234 5.20 -0.53 26.03
C GLU A 234 6.18 -0.33 24.88
N LEU A 235 6.71 0.88 24.74
CA LEU A 235 7.74 1.21 23.78
C LEU A 235 9.04 1.54 24.51
N GLU A 236 10.07 0.72 24.30
CA GLU A 236 11.40 0.96 24.83
C GLU A 236 12.31 1.53 23.72
N ILE A 237 12.88 2.71 23.98
CA ILE A 237 13.73 3.43 23.04
C ILE A 237 15.12 3.50 23.63
N ASN A 238 16.05 2.79 23.01
CA ASN A 238 17.45 2.79 23.39
C ASN A 238 18.24 3.67 22.41
N ASN A 239 18.80 4.78 22.87
CA ASN A 239 19.75 5.57 22.12
C ASN A 239 21.09 5.70 22.87
N GLU A 240 22.11 6.24 22.21
CA GLU A 240 23.45 6.35 22.80
C GLU A 240 23.52 7.20 24.08
N LYS A 241 22.53 8.04 24.36
CA LYS A 241 22.54 8.99 25.48
C LYS A 241 21.57 8.63 26.58
N GLU A 242 20.40 8.11 26.23
CA GLU A 242 19.30 7.91 27.17
C GLU A 242 18.39 6.76 26.71
N ASN A 243 17.84 6.05 27.71
CA ASN A 243 16.85 5.00 27.48
C ASN A 243 15.49 5.50 27.96
N TYR A 244 14.49 5.44 27.10
CA TYR A 244 13.14 5.83 27.43
C TYR A 244 12.21 4.63 27.41
N LYS A 245 11.29 4.61 28.36
CA LYS A 245 10.23 3.62 28.43
C LYS A 245 8.89 4.34 28.47
N ILE A 246 8.06 4.08 27.50
CA ILE A 246 6.75 4.69 27.32
C ILE A 246 5.70 3.60 27.46
N LYS A 247 4.75 3.82 28.35
CA LYS A 247 3.63 2.92 28.62
C LYS A 247 2.33 3.56 28.20
#